data_855f013d0dfc77b86aacd542bc4b24a9
#
_entry.id   855f013d0dfc77b86aacd542bc4b24a9
#
_cell.length_a   1.000
_cell.length_b   1.000
_cell.length_c   1.000
_cell.angle_alpha   90.00
_cell.angle_beta   90.00
_cell.angle_gamma   90.00
#
_symmetry.space_group_name_H-M   'P 1'
#
loop_
_entity.id
_entity.type
_entity.pdbx_description
1 polymer ?
#
loop_
_entity_poly.entity_id
_entity_poly.type
_entity_poly.pdbx_seq_one_letter_code
_entity_poly.pdbx_strand_id
1 'polypeptide(L)'
;MTLTLAMVTCDTPDPKGLASWWAAQVGGDVVDPFDGSYVMVVAGPVRLAFQVDEAPTPGKNRLHLDLTATDLDAEVDRLLAAGAGLVARRGDENFRWVTLTDPAGNEFCVASAAEAEADL
;
A
#
# COMPACT_ATOMS: atom_id res chain seq x y z
N MET A 1 7.09 -21.63 -20.55
CA MET A 1 7.15 -21.42 -19.09
C MET A 1 7.02 -19.94 -18.80
N THR A 2 6.28 -19.60 -17.77
CA THR A 2 6.10 -18.23 -17.34
C THR A 2 6.66 -18.02 -15.95
N LEU A 3 6.76 -16.77 -15.53
CA LEU A 3 7.14 -16.41 -14.17
C LEU A 3 5.89 -16.37 -13.28
N THR A 4 6.08 -16.56 -12.00
CA THR A 4 5.02 -16.39 -11.01
C THR A 4 5.40 -15.19 -10.13
N LEU A 5 4.45 -14.25 -9.98
CA LEU A 5 4.65 -13.12 -9.06
C LEU A 5 4.52 -13.62 -7.64
N ALA A 6 5.64 -13.66 -6.92
CA ALA A 6 5.65 -14.17 -5.54
C ALA A 6 5.35 -13.05 -4.54
N MET A 7 5.86 -11.84 -4.79
CA MET A 7 5.87 -10.82 -3.77
C MET A 7 6.14 -9.44 -4.36
N VAL A 8 5.58 -8.40 -3.77
CA VAL A 8 5.97 -7.01 -4.05
C VAL A 8 6.80 -6.56 -2.85
N THR A 9 8.06 -6.22 -3.08
CA THR A 9 8.99 -5.86 -2.01
C THR A 9 9.33 -4.38 -2.06
N CYS A 10 9.24 -3.72 -0.91
CA CYS A 10 9.57 -2.32 -0.70
C CYS A 10 10.82 -2.21 0.17
N ASP A 11 11.80 -1.43 -0.28
CA ASP A 11 13.00 -1.15 0.50
C ASP A 11 12.71 -0.03 1.49
N THR A 12 13.13 -0.21 2.73
CA THR A 12 12.86 0.76 3.80
C THR A 12 13.87 0.59 4.93
N PRO A 13 14.25 1.68 5.62
CA PRO A 13 15.07 1.54 6.82
C PRO A 13 14.32 0.91 7.99
N ASP A 14 12.98 0.85 7.95
CA ASP A 14 12.17 0.28 9.04
C ASP A 14 11.16 -0.74 8.52
N PRO A 15 11.60 -1.98 8.20
CA PRO A 15 10.69 -3.00 7.70
C PRO A 15 9.57 -3.37 8.68
N LYS A 16 9.88 -3.52 9.97
CA LYS A 16 8.87 -3.90 10.97
C LYS A 16 7.76 -2.85 11.08
N GLY A 17 8.13 -1.59 11.18
CA GLY A 17 7.17 -0.50 11.31
C GLY A 17 6.29 -0.36 10.07
N LEU A 18 6.89 -0.40 8.90
CA LEU A 18 6.14 -0.24 7.66
C LEU A 18 5.26 -1.45 7.38
N ALA A 19 5.76 -2.68 7.62
CA ALA A 19 4.96 -3.89 7.48
C ALA A 19 3.76 -3.89 8.41
N SER A 20 3.94 -3.50 9.67
CA SER A 20 2.84 -3.43 10.63
C SER A 20 1.78 -2.42 10.20
N TRP A 21 2.20 -1.28 9.68
CA TRP A 21 1.26 -0.27 9.18
C TRP A 21 0.43 -0.84 8.03
N TRP A 22 1.07 -1.44 7.02
CA TRP A 22 0.36 -2.00 5.88
C TRP A 22 -0.55 -3.18 6.27
N ALA A 23 -0.10 -4.05 7.18
CA ALA A 23 -0.93 -5.15 7.67
C ALA A 23 -2.23 -4.64 8.28
N ALA A 24 -2.17 -3.55 9.04
CA ALA A 24 -3.37 -2.93 9.61
C ALA A 24 -4.32 -2.40 8.51
N GLN A 25 -3.77 -1.87 7.42
CA GLN A 25 -4.59 -1.29 6.34
C GLN A 25 -5.30 -2.35 5.49
N VAL A 26 -4.62 -3.46 5.21
CA VAL A 26 -5.15 -4.49 4.30
C VAL A 26 -5.73 -5.69 5.04
N GLY A 27 -5.74 -5.66 6.37
CA GLY A 27 -6.25 -6.78 7.18
C GLY A 27 -5.37 -8.03 7.04
N GLY A 28 -4.05 -7.83 6.95
CA GLY A 28 -3.11 -8.91 6.74
C GLY A 28 -2.38 -9.33 8.00
N ASP A 29 -1.63 -10.41 7.88
CA ASP A 29 -0.79 -10.96 8.94
C ASP A 29 0.67 -10.62 8.68
N VAL A 30 1.37 -10.21 9.74
CA VAL A 30 2.82 -9.95 9.68
C VAL A 30 3.58 -11.24 9.91
N VAL A 31 4.52 -11.54 9.03
CA VAL A 31 5.41 -12.70 9.15
C VAL A 31 6.85 -12.19 9.13
N ASP A 32 7.58 -12.41 10.20
CA ASP A 32 8.93 -11.86 10.40
C ASP A 32 9.92 -12.99 10.73
N PRO A 33 10.38 -13.76 9.72
CA PRO A 33 11.28 -14.90 9.98
C PRO A 33 12.76 -14.51 10.11
N PHE A 34 13.12 -13.25 9.79
CA PHE A 34 14.51 -12.81 9.71
C PHE A 34 14.84 -11.64 10.65
N ASP A 35 14.12 -11.57 11.76
CA ASP A 35 14.35 -10.58 12.82
C ASP A 35 14.41 -9.13 12.30
N GLY A 36 13.40 -8.77 11.51
CA GLY A 36 13.20 -7.40 11.06
C GLY A 36 13.98 -6.99 9.82
N SER A 37 14.82 -7.85 9.26
CA SER A 37 15.56 -7.50 8.04
C SER A 37 14.71 -7.70 6.76
N TYR A 38 13.74 -8.60 6.83
CA TYR A 38 12.81 -8.87 5.74
C TYR A 38 11.49 -9.31 6.35
N VAL A 39 10.48 -8.45 6.28
CA VAL A 39 9.19 -8.66 6.96
C VAL A 39 8.10 -8.74 5.91
N MET A 40 7.25 -9.75 5.98
CA MET A 40 6.18 -9.98 5.02
C MET A 40 4.82 -9.62 5.60
N VAL A 41 3.91 -9.22 4.72
CA VAL A 41 2.50 -9.06 5.02
C VAL A 41 1.71 -9.98 4.10
N VAL A 42 0.93 -10.88 4.67
CA VAL A 42 0.11 -11.82 3.92
C VAL A 42 -1.35 -11.43 4.08
N ALA A 43 -2.00 -11.06 2.98
CA ALA A 43 -3.41 -10.64 2.96
C ALA A 43 -4.11 -11.42 1.85
N GLY A 44 -4.68 -12.60 2.18
CA GLY A 44 -5.26 -13.51 1.19
C GLY A 44 -4.20 -13.93 0.17
N PRO A 45 -4.48 -13.75 -1.14
CA PRO A 45 -3.51 -14.11 -2.19
C PRO A 45 -2.39 -13.07 -2.36
N VAL A 46 -2.49 -11.91 -1.71
CA VAL A 46 -1.53 -10.81 -1.87
C VAL A 46 -0.43 -10.94 -0.83
N ARG A 47 0.80 -10.77 -1.28
CA ARG A 47 1.97 -10.78 -0.39
C ARG A 47 2.81 -9.55 -0.65
N LEU A 48 3.00 -8.74 0.39
CA LEU A 48 3.91 -7.63 0.39
C LEU A 48 5.12 -7.99 1.24
N ALA A 49 6.27 -7.44 0.92
CA ALA A 49 7.46 -7.59 1.75
C ALA A 49 8.14 -6.25 1.94
N PHE A 50 8.85 -6.12 3.03
CA PHE A 50 9.59 -4.92 3.40
C PHE A 50 10.98 -5.34 3.80
N GLN A 51 11.97 -4.87 3.05
CA GLN A 51 13.36 -5.28 3.19
C GLN A 51 14.20 -4.11 3.69
N VAL A 52 15.09 -4.38 4.63
CA VAL A 52 15.93 -3.33 5.18
C VAL A 52 16.87 -2.76 4.13
N ASP A 53 16.84 -1.43 4.00
CA ASP A 53 17.74 -0.64 3.17
C ASP A 53 17.85 0.73 3.84
N GLU A 54 19.06 1.07 4.29
CA GLU A 54 19.28 2.31 5.03
C GLU A 54 19.17 3.54 4.13
N ALA A 55 19.30 3.38 2.81
CA ALA A 55 19.25 4.47 1.85
C ALA A 55 18.47 4.08 0.61
N PRO A 56 17.15 3.87 0.72
CA PRO A 56 16.33 3.53 -0.45
C PRO A 56 16.34 4.67 -1.47
N THR A 57 16.12 4.33 -2.73
CA THR A 57 16.09 5.31 -3.81
C THR A 57 15.11 6.44 -3.48
N PRO A 58 15.54 7.71 -3.49
CA PRO A 58 14.68 8.82 -3.15
C PRO A 58 13.71 9.18 -4.29
N GLY A 59 12.70 9.97 -3.96
CA GLY A 59 11.73 10.48 -4.92
C GLY A 59 10.46 9.65 -4.95
N LYS A 60 9.62 9.94 -5.93
CA LYS A 60 8.37 9.22 -6.10
C LYS A 60 8.63 7.79 -6.55
N ASN A 61 7.95 6.83 -5.94
CA ASN A 61 8.02 5.43 -6.32
C ASN A 61 7.50 5.23 -7.76
N ARG A 62 8.17 4.39 -8.52
CA ARG A 62 7.79 4.11 -9.92
C ARG A 62 6.64 3.13 -10.03
N LEU A 63 6.56 2.20 -9.08
CA LEU A 63 5.43 1.29 -8.95
C LEU A 63 4.61 1.72 -7.74
N HIS A 64 3.29 1.79 -7.90
CA HIS A 64 2.42 2.10 -6.79
C HIS A 64 1.34 1.03 -6.65
N LEU A 65 0.84 0.89 -5.43
CA LEU A 65 -0.28 -0.02 -5.16
C LEU A 65 -1.58 0.72 -5.45
N ASP A 66 -2.53 0.01 -6.04
CA ASP A 66 -3.89 0.49 -6.23
C ASP A 66 -4.82 -0.37 -5.39
N LEU A 67 -5.57 0.26 -4.51
CA LEU A 67 -6.49 -0.40 -3.61
C LEU A 67 -7.92 0.09 -3.90
N THR A 68 -8.89 -0.67 -3.44
CA THR A 68 -10.30 -0.27 -3.55
C THR A 68 -10.94 -0.25 -2.17
N ALA A 69 -11.96 0.59 -2.03
CA ALA A 69 -12.75 0.70 -0.81
C ALA A 69 -14.23 0.83 -1.16
N THR A 70 -15.09 0.26 -0.35
CA THR A 70 -16.55 0.37 -0.57
C THR A 70 -17.04 1.78 -0.30
N ASP A 71 -16.43 2.48 0.65
CA ASP A 71 -16.70 3.88 0.94
C ASP A 71 -15.39 4.66 0.89
N LEU A 72 -15.13 5.27 -0.27
CA LEU A 72 -13.86 5.93 -0.52
C LEU A 72 -13.58 7.05 0.48
N ASP A 73 -14.55 7.93 0.72
CA ASP A 73 -14.34 9.08 1.59
C ASP A 73 -14.07 8.67 3.04
N ALA A 74 -14.83 7.71 3.56
CA ALA A 74 -14.63 7.19 4.90
C ALA A 74 -13.27 6.52 5.05
N GLU A 75 -12.85 5.77 4.02
CA GLU A 75 -11.57 5.07 4.03
C GLU A 75 -10.39 6.05 3.97
N VAL A 76 -10.52 7.11 3.18
CA VAL A 76 -9.49 8.16 3.13
C VAL A 76 -9.34 8.83 4.50
N ASP A 77 -10.45 9.16 5.16
CA ASP A 77 -10.42 9.74 6.51
C ASP A 77 -9.73 8.79 7.50
N ARG A 78 -10.03 7.50 7.43
CA ARG A 78 -9.41 6.50 8.29
C ARG A 78 -7.90 6.40 8.04
N LEU A 79 -7.48 6.39 6.78
CA LEU A 79 -6.07 6.33 6.41
C LEU A 79 -5.31 7.55 6.90
N LEU A 80 -5.88 8.74 6.75
CA LEU A 80 -5.25 9.97 7.24
C LEU A 80 -5.07 9.93 8.77
N ALA A 81 -6.10 9.44 9.48
CA ALA A 81 -5.99 9.26 10.93
C ALA A 81 -4.94 8.21 11.32
N ALA A 82 -4.67 7.24 10.45
CA ALA A 82 -3.66 6.20 10.68
C ALA A 82 -2.24 6.63 10.29
N GLY A 83 -2.06 7.86 9.80
CA GLY A 83 -0.74 8.38 9.49
C GLY A 83 -0.40 8.50 8.01
N ALA A 84 -1.33 8.22 7.11
CA ALA A 84 -1.13 8.46 5.69
C ALA A 84 -1.14 9.95 5.39
N GLY A 85 -0.44 10.35 4.33
CA GLY A 85 -0.48 11.72 3.83
C GLY A 85 -1.39 11.83 2.62
N LEU A 86 -2.07 12.96 2.46
CA LEU A 86 -2.89 13.22 1.28
C LEU A 86 -2.03 13.89 0.21
N VAL A 87 -1.99 13.29 -1.00
CA VAL A 87 -1.31 13.90 -2.14
C VAL A 87 -2.31 14.66 -3.00
N ALA A 88 -3.34 13.97 -3.50
CA ALA A 88 -4.34 14.61 -4.36
C ALA A 88 -5.62 13.79 -4.45
N ARG A 89 -6.73 14.50 -4.58
CA ARG A 89 -8.01 13.91 -4.97
C ARG A 89 -8.12 14.06 -6.48
N ARG A 90 -8.44 12.97 -7.17
CA ARG A 90 -8.36 12.90 -8.63
C ARG A 90 -9.65 12.38 -9.23
N GLY A 91 -9.77 12.53 -10.53
CA GLY A 91 -10.90 12.02 -11.30
C GLY A 91 -12.04 13.01 -11.39
N ASP A 92 -13.21 12.49 -11.70
CA ASP A 92 -14.44 13.27 -11.91
C ASP A 92 -15.62 12.53 -11.26
N GLU A 93 -16.84 12.97 -11.57
CA GLU A 93 -18.05 12.38 -11.00
C GLU A 93 -18.27 10.92 -11.43
N ASN A 94 -17.65 10.49 -12.53
CA ASN A 94 -17.82 9.13 -13.06
C ASN A 94 -16.82 8.14 -12.45
N PHE A 95 -15.60 8.60 -12.17
CA PHE A 95 -14.57 7.77 -11.56
C PHE A 95 -13.65 8.64 -10.73
N ARG A 96 -13.56 8.32 -9.44
CA ARG A 96 -12.72 9.07 -8.49
C ARG A 96 -11.73 8.14 -7.83
N TRP A 97 -10.53 8.67 -7.64
CA TRP A 97 -9.53 8.02 -6.80
C TRP A 97 -8.76 9.07 -6.01
N VAL A 98 -8.09 8.62 -4.97
CA VAL A 98 -7.30 9.49 -4.11
C VAL A 98 -5.89 8.93 -4.04
N THR A 99 -4.90 9.78 -4.23
CA THR A 99 -3.50 9.44 -4.06
C THR A 99 -3.05 9.87 -2.67
N LEU A 100 -2.47 8.92 -1.93
CA LEU A 100 -1.95 9.14 -0.58
C LEU A 100 -0.51 8.66 -0.51
N THR A 101 0.16 8.97 0.61
CA THR A 101 1.46 8.38 0.92
C THR A 101 1.34 7.54 2.18
N ASP A 102 2.12 6.44 2.22
CA ASP A 102 2.29 5.68 3.44
C ASP A 102 3.28 6.42 4.38
N PRO A 103 3.51 5.94 5.61
CA PRO A 103 4.43 6.63 6.54
C PRO A 103 5.87 6.74 6.06
N ALA A 104 6.28 5.93 5.08
CA ALA A 104 7.61 6.00 4.49
C ALA A 104 7.66 6.90 3.25
N GLY A 105 6.54 7.51 2.86
CA GLY A 105 6.46 8.43 1.72
C GLY A 105 6.16 7.76 0.39
N ASN A 106 5.82 6.47 0.36
CA ASN A 106 5.43 5.80 -0.87
C ASN A 106 4.01 6.18 -1.27
N GLU A 107 3.82 6.60 -2.51
CA GLU A 107 2.50 6.92 -3.02
C GLU A 107 1.72 5.64 -3.36
N PHE A 108 0.45 5.65 -3.01
CA PHE A 108 -0.52 4.61 -3.38
C PHE A 108 -1.86 5.27 -3.66
N CYS A 109 -2.75 4.54 -4.34
CA CYS A 109 -4.05 5.06 -4.73
C CYS A 109 -5.17 4.22 -4.15
N VAL A 110 -6.29 4.87 -3.85
CA VAL A 110 -7.51 4.20 -3.42
C VAL A 110 -8.66 4.69 -4.29
N ALA A 111 -9.44 3.77 -4.83
CA ALA A 111 -10.63 4.06 -5.63
C ALA A 111 -11.86 3.42 -4.99
N SER A 112 -13.04 3.88 -5.40
CA SER A 112 -14.28 3.22 -5.01
C SER A 112 -14.35 1.84 -5.66
N ALA A 113 -14.65 0.80 -4.88
CA ALA A 113 -14.76 -0.56 -5.39
C ALA A 113 -15.82 -0.67 -6.48
N ALA A 114 -16.98 0.00 -6.31
CA ALA A 114 -18.06 -0.01 -7.29
C ALA A 114 -17.64 0.69 -8.60
N GLU A 115 -16.96 1.83 -8.50
CA GLU A 115 -16.47 2.58 -9.67
C GLU A 115 -15.35 1.81 -10.37
N ALA A 116 -14.43 1.20 -9.62
CA ALA A 116 -13.34 0.41 -10.18
C ALA A 116 -13.86 -0.83 -10.93
N GLU A 117 -14.86 -1.51 -10.39
CA GLU A 117 -15.49 -2.67 -11.03
C GLU A 117 -16.21 -2.28 -12.32
N ALA A 118 -16.87 -1.12 -12.33
CA ALA A 118 -17.58 -0.65 -13.50
C ALA A 118 -16.64 -0.31 -14.67
N ASP A 119 -15.39 0.04 -14.38
CA ASP A 119 -14.40 0.41 -15.39
C ASP A 119 -13.61 -0.79 -15.93
N LEU A 120 -13.80 -1.95 -15.37
CA LEU A 120 -13.21 -3.19 -15.87
C LEU A 120 -14.06 -3.80 -17.01
#